data_de315bb5b01db7856ddd7819560f379c
#
_entry.id   de315bb5b01db7856ddd7819560f379c
#
_cell.length_a   1.000
_cell.length_b   1.000
_cell.length_c   1.000
_cell.angle_alpha   90.00
_cell.angle_beta   90.00
_cell.angle_gamma   90.00
#
_symmetry.space_group_name_H-M   'P 1'
#
loop_
_entity.id
_entity.type
_entity.pdbx_description
1 polymer ?
#
loop_
_entity_poly.entity_id
_entity_poly.type
_entity_poly.pdbx_seq_one_letter_code
_entity_poly.pdbx_strand_id
1 'polypeptide(L)'
;MACRRHPNAASFRGHCAACLLEDALAPVEEELAARPRQVTIQVPLGETTSSAVFLVKTEGPAPRLLRLKTWRRPAVAGFLLRFHRLQAQLDSWGFEDLDRPLAASIDAAGCPSVLTVFSQGVPILDRVRSGRLDREEAVARLAPLIALTTSAHARGLAHGSIVPGNVIVGPDSAPARLLDFGHAILMAPSTNEAALAVADVGGFAALARTLRELPMNPAPARRL
;
A
#
# COMPACT_ATOMS: atom_id res chain seq x y z
N MET A 1 -8.14 -40.71 -13.41
CA MET A 1 -8.66 -40.39 -14.78
C MET A 1 -7.83 -39.21 -15.30
N ALA A 2 -7.32 -39.27 -16.52
CA ALA A 2 -6.63 -38.15 -17.15
C ALA A 2 -7.64 -37.06 -17.53
N CYS A 3 -7.31 -35.81 -17.35
CA CYS A 3 -8.13 -34.66 -17.69
C CYS A 3 -8.25 -34.54 -19.21
N ARG A 4 -9.45 -34.37 -19.74
CA ARG A 4 -9.68 -34.21 -21.22
C ARG A 4 -9.04 -32.92 -21.76
N ARG A 5 -8.94 -31.87 -20.98
CA ARG A 5 -8.33 -30.57 -21.34
C ARG A 5 -6.81 -30.59 -21.20
N HIS A 6 -6.28 -31.29 -20.18
CA HIS A 6 -4.88 -31.30 -19.80
C HIS A 6 -4.40 -32.74 -19.56
N PRO A 7 -4.20 -33.53 -20.61
CA PRO A 7 -3.92 -34.98 -20.47
C PRO A 7 -2.62 -35.27 -19.72
N ASN A 8 -1.68 -34.34 -19.71
CA ASN A 8 -0.37 -34.49 -19.09
C ASN A 8 -0.25 -33.76 -17.73
N ALA A 9 -1.33 -33.13 -17.22
CA ALA A 9 -1.26 -32.43 -15.94
C ALA A 9 -1.41 -33.40 -14.76
N ALA A 10 -0.69 -33.13 -13.70
CA ALA A 10 -0.83 -33.85 -12.43
C ALA A 10 -2.27 -33.79 -11.90
N SER A 11 -2.75 -34.86 -11.31
CA SER A 11 -4.04 -34.88 -10.63
C SER A 11 -3.82 -34.79 -9.10
N PHE A 12 -4.59 -33.92 -8.45
CA PHE A 12 -4.59 -33.76 -7.02
C PHE A 12 -5.99 -33.99 -6.46
N ARG A 13 -6.17 -34.99 -5.58
CA ARG A 13 -7.48 -35.37 -4.98
C ARG A 13 -8.58 -35.58 -6.04
N GLY A 14 -8.24 -36.16 -7.19
CA GLY A 14 -9.19 -36.42 -8.27
C GLY A 14 -9.44 -35.23 -9.22
N HIS A 15 -8.86 -34.07 -8.97
CA HIS A 15 -8.95 -32.88 -9.82
C HIS A 15 -7.66 -32.68 -10.63
N CYS A 16 -7.81 -32.20 -11.86
CA CYS A 16 -6.67 -31.80 -12.68
C CYS A 16 -6.04 -30.52 -12.12
N ALA A 17 -4.76 -30.54 -11.79
CA ALA A 17 -4.08 -29.39 -11.22
C ALA A 17 -4.11 -28.17 -12.14
N ALA A 18 -4.06 -28.36 -13.47
CA ALA A 18 -4.17 -27.26 -14.42
C ALA A 18 -5.59 -26.65 -14.45
N CYS A 19 -6.66 -27.47 -14.43
CA CYS A 19 -8.02 -26.96 -14.32
C CYS A 19 -8.26 -26.21 -13.01
N LEU A 20 -7.76 -26.73 -11.87
CA LEU A 20 -7.85 -26.03 -10.59
C LEU A 20 -7.13 -24.68 -10.61
N LEU A 21 -6.01 -24.59 -11.32
CA LEU A 21 -5.28 -23.36 -11.50
C LEU A 21 -6.02 -22.38 -12.42
N GLU A 22 -6.57 -22.87 -13.53
CA GLU A 22 -7.40 -22.08 -14.44
C GLU A 22 -8.66 -21.57 -13.74
N ASP A 23 -9.39 -22.44 -13.02
CA ASP A 23 -10.59 -22.07 -12.27
C ASP A 23 -10.28 -21.09 -11.12
N ALA A 24 -9.09 -21.18 -10.52
CA ALA A 24 -8.64 -20.24 -9.49
C ALA A 24 -8.19 -18.89 -10.06
N LEU A 25 -7.74 -18.86 -11.30
CA LEU A 25 -7.24 -17.65 -11.97
C LEU A 25 -8.32 -16.97 -12.82
N ALA A 26 -9.24 -17.73 -13.43
CA ALA A 26 -10.28 -17.18 -14.31
C ALA A 26 -11.18 -16.13 -13.64
N PRO A 27 -11.68 -16.32 -12.39
CA PRO A 27 -12.46 -15.28 -11.72
C PRO A 27 -11.65 -14.03 -11.42
N VAL A 28 -10.34 -14.18 -11.21
CA VAL A 28 -9.41 -13.07 -10.90
C VAL A 28 -9.15 -12.23 -12.15
N GLU A 29 -8.96 -12.87 -13.31
CA GLU A 29 -8.77 -12.15 -14.57
C GLU A 29 -10.07 -11.52 -15.07
N GLU A 30 -11.19 -12.20 -14.93
CA GLU A 30 -12.51 -11.71 -15.33
C GLU A 30 -13.02 -10.60 -14.40
N GLU A 31 -12.76 -10.69 -13.10
CA GLU A 31 -13.10 -9.64 -12.13
C GLU A 31 -12.20 -8.39 -12.29
N LEU A 32 -10.95 -8.56 -12.66
CA LEU A 32 -10.04 -7.47 -13.03
C LEU A 32 -10.43 -6.84 -14.38
N ALA A 33 -10.80 -7.65 -15.36
CA ALA A 33 -11.28 -7.17 -16.66
C ALA A 33 -12.66 -6.49 -16.56
N ALA A 34 -13.53 -6.95 -15.66
CA ALA A 34 -14.86 -6.36 -15.43
C ALA A 34 -14.83 -5.03 -14.64
N ARG A 35 -13.67 -4.60 -14.13
CA ARG A 35 -13.50 -3.33 -13.42
C ARG A 35 -12.48 -2.38 -14.06
N PRO A 36 -12.58 -2.01 -15.34
CA PRO A 36 -11.98 -0.79 -15.80
C PRO A 36 -12.78 0.36 -15.18
N ARG A 37 -12.52 0.68 -13.91
CA ARG A 37 -12.97 1.98 -13.40
C ARG A 37 -12.16 3.00 -14.17
N GLN A 38 -12.83 3.64 -15.12
CA GLN A 38 -12.25 4.80 -15.76
C GLN A 38 -11.92 5.79 -14.64
N VAL A 39 -10.67 6.14 -14.53
CA VAL A 39 -10.19 7.13 -13.56
C VAL A 39 -9.56 8.26 -14.33
N THR A 40 -9.86 9.49 -13.91
CA THR A 40 -9.24 10.68 -14.47
C THR A 40 -8.16 11.17 -13.53
N ILE A 41 -6.92 11.32 -14.05
CA ILE A 41 -5.81 11.91 -13.29
C ILE A 41 -6.14 13.38 -13.00
N GLN A 42 -6.10 13.76 -11.73
CA GLN A 42 -6.36 15.12 -11.27
C GLN A 42 -5.04 15.89 -11.12
N VAL A 43 -4.15 15.40 -10.26
CA VAL A 43 -2.84 16.02 -9.99
C VAL A 43 -1.80 14.97 -9.66
N PRO A 44 -0.51 15.22 -9.96
CA PRO A 44 0.58 14.43 -9.42
C PRO A 44 0.73 14.75 -7.92
N LEU A 45 0.88 13.70 -7.10
CA LEU A 45 1.12 13.80 -5.66
C LEU A 45 2.59 13.64 -5.30
N GLY A 46 3.36 12.94 -6.11
CA GLY A 46 4.77 12.71 -5.90
C GLY A 46 5.38 11.81 -6.96
N GLU A 47 6.69 11.86 -7.06
CA GLU A 47 7.45 11.10 -8.03
C GLU A 47 8.81 10.73 -7.46
N THR A 48 9.26 9.53 -7.78
CA THR A 48 10.60 9.01 -7.50
C THR A 48 11.20 8.43 -8.78
N THR A 49 12.45 8.00 -8.73
CA THR A 49 13.08 7.29 -9.86
C THR A 49 12.35 5.98 -10.21
N SER A 50 11.68 5.36 -9.25
CA SER A 50 11.06 4.03 -9.40
C SER A 50 9.54 4.04 -9.50
N SER A 51 8.88 5.15 -9.13
CA SER A 51 7.40 5.23 -9.12
C SER A 51 6.89 6.66 -9.24
N ALA A 52 5.65 6.80 -9.69
CA ALA A 52 4.88 8.03 -9.65
C ALA A 52 3.55 7.80 -8.92
N VAL A 53 3.06 8.82 -8.24
CA VAL A 53 1.82 8.80 -7.47
C VAL A 53 0.92 9.95 -7.92
N PHE A 54 -0.34 9.63 -8.18
CA PHE A 54 -1.34 10.58 -8.68
C PHE A 54 -2.59 10.57 -7.81
N LEU A 55 -3.19 11.74 -7.64
CA LEU A 55 -4.59 11.83 -7.25
C LEU A 55 -5.43 11.56 -8.48
N VAL A 56 -6.34 10.62 -8.38
CA VAL A 56 -7.28 10.29 -9.45
C VAL A 56 -8.71 10.35 -8.94
N LYS A 57 -9.64 10.59 -9.85
CA LYS A 57 -11.07 10.61 -9.57
C LYS A 57 -11.75 9.52 -10.37
N THR A 58 -12.61 8.72 -9.74
CA THR A 58 -13.43 7.73 -10.46
C THR A 58 -14.51 8.43 -11.23
N GLU A 59 -14.88 7.88 -12.39
CA GLU A 59 -16.06 8.31 -13.13
C GLU A 59 -17.32 7.65 -12.56
N GLY A 60 -18.48 8.28 -12.80
CA GLY A 60 -19.78 7.75 -12.38
C GLY A 60 -20.57 8.68 -11.47
N PRO A 61 -21.76 8.25 -11.02
CA PRO A 61 -22.69 9.08 -10.27
C PRO A 61 -22.22 9.44 -8.85
N ALA A 62 -21.30 8.66 -8.28
CA ALA A 62 -20.69 8.92 -6.98
C ALA A 62 -19.15 8.91 -7.11
N PRO A 63 -18.54 9.97 -7.65
CA PRO A 63 -17.13 10.02 -7.90
C PRO A 63 -16.34 10.00 -6.57
N ARG A 64 -15.28 9.20 -6.52
CA ARG A 64 -14.39 9.08 -5.36
C ARG A 64 -12.99 9.52 -5.72
N LEU A 65 -12.32 10.17 -4.78
CA LEU A 65 -10.90 10.45 -4.90
C LEU A 65 -10.11 9.22 -4.45
N LEU A 66 -9.19 8.80 -5.30
CA LEU A 66 -8.31 7.68 -5.08
C LEU A 66 -6.86 8.11 -5.31
N ARG A 67 -5.95 7.32 -4.81
CA ARG A 67 -4.53 7.46 -5.03
C ARG A 67 -4.07 6.33 -5.95
N LEU A 68 -3.48 6.70 -7.09
CA LEU A 68 -2.90 5.77 -8.06
C LEU A 68 -1.38 5.80 -7.92
N LYS A 69 -0.78 4.69 -7.59
CA LYS A 69 0.68 4.50 -7.64
C LYS A 69 1.04 3.63 -8.82
N THR A 70 1.96 4.09 -9.66
CA THR A 70 2.50 3.36 -10.79
C THR A 70 4.00 3.15 -10.61
N TRP A 71 4.50 1.96 -10.93
CA TRP A 71 5.95 1.71 -10.92
C TRP A 71 6.50 1.81 -12.34
N ARG A 72 7.75 2.25 -12.46
CA ARG A 72 8.47 2.42 -13.73
C ARG A 72 9.29 1.19 -14.13
N ARG A 73 9.13 0.10 -13.41
CA ARG A 73 9.77 -1.18 -13.70
C ARG A 73 8.70 -2.25 -13.87
N PRO A 74 8.98 -3.27 -14.72
CA PRO A 74 8.03 -4.35 -14.94
C PRO A 74 7.61 -5.03 -13.64
N ALA A 75 6.38 -5.51 -13.63
CA ALA A 75 5.84 -6.32 -12.55
C ALA A 75 6.66 -7.60 -12.41
N VAL A 76 6.92 -8.00 -11.18
CA VAL A 76 7.52 -9.31 -10.91
C VAL A 76 6.47 -10.41 -11.09
N ALA A 77 6.92 -11.60 -11.49
CA ALA A 77 6.03 -12.74 -11.71
C ALA A 77 5.09 -12.95 -10.51
N GLY A 78 3.80 -13.18 -10.77
CA GLY A 78 2.77 -13.37 -9.75
C GLY A 78 2.34 -12.09 -9.01
N PHE A 79 2.60 -10.90 -9.54
CA PHE A 79 2.22 -9.62 -8.92
C PHE A 79 0.71 -9.56 -8.60
N LEU A 80 -0.16 -9.86 -9.55
CA LEU A 80 -1.62 -9.84 -9.35
C LEU A 80 -2.08 -10.87 -8.32
N LEU A 81 -1.50 -12.08 -8.34
CA LEU A 81 -1.82 -13.12 -7.35
C LEU A 81 -1.45 -12.67 -5.93
N ARG A 82 -0.28 -12.04 -5.74
CA ARG A 82 0.10 -11.46 -4.45
C ARG A 82 -0.81 -10.32 -4.03
N PHE A 83 -1.22 -9.49 -4.99
CA PHE A 83 -2.17 -8.42 -4.75
C PHE A 83 -3.49 -8.96 -4.18
N HIS A 84 -4.09 -9.99 -4.80
CA HIS A 84 -5.33 -10.59 -4.30
C HIS A 84 -5.16 -11.27 -2.95
N ARG A 85 -4.03 -11.92 -2.70
CA ARG A 85 -3.71 -12.48 -1.38
C ARG A 85 -3.63 -11.38 -0.32
N LEU A 86 -2.95 -10.29 -0.63
CA LEU A 86 -2.85 -9.13 0.25
C LEU A 86 -4.23 -8.54 0.55
N GLN A 87 -5.08 -8.35 -0.47
CA GLN A 87 -6.45 -7.89 -0.28
C GLN A 87 -7.23 -8.81 0.66
N ALA A 88 -7.24 -10.12 0.38
CA ALA A 88 -7.95 -11.10 1.20
C ALA A 88 -7.47 -11.11 2.66
N GLN A 89 -6.16 -10.98 2.89
CA GLN A 89 -5.60 -10.84 4.23
C GLN A 89 -6.11 -9.58 4.93
N LEU A 90 -6.01 -8.41 4.27
CA LEU A 90 -6.45 -7.14 4.83
C LEU A 90 -7.97 -7.13 5.08
N ASP A 91 -8.78 -7.74 4.21
CA ASP A 91 -10.23 -7.87 4.38
C ASP A 91 -10.59 -8.71 5.60
N SER A 92 -9.84 -9.78 5.84
CA SER A 92 -10.06 -10.65 7.01
C SER A 92 -9.77 -9.96 8.35
N TRP A 93 -9.03 -8.85 8.36
CA TRP A 93 -8.60 -8.18 9.58
C TRP A 93 -9.50 -7.05 10.05
N GLY A 94 -10.38 -6.54 9.17
CA GLY A 94 -11.31 -5.46 9.52
C GLY A 94 -10.64 -4.12 9.88
N PHE A 95 -9.38 -3.91 9.49
CA PHE A 95 -8.69 -2.64 9.71
C PHE A 95 -9.17 -1.57 8.73
N GLU A 96 -10.10 -0.73 9.15
CA GLU A 96 -10.65 0.35 8.33
C GLU A 96 -9.65 1.50 8.13
N ASP A 97 -8.67 1.64 9.02
CA ASP A 97 -7.70 2.75 9.02
C ASP A 97 -6.47 2.53 8.12
N LEU A 98 -6.36 1.36 7.49
CA LEU A 98 -5.29 1.08 6.56
C LEU A 98 -5.56 1.69 5.18
N ASP A 99 -4.49 2.16 4.54
CA ASP A 99 -4.49 2.53 3.11
C ASP A 99 -4.63 1.26 2.26
N ARG A 100 -5.89 0.78 2.14
CA ARG A 100 -6.19 -0.52 1.53
C ARG A 100 -6.05 -0.44 0.01
N PRO A 101 -5.33 -1.39 -0.58
CA PRO A 101 -5.29 -1.51 -2.03
C PRO A 101 -6.65 -1.99 -2.56
N LEU A 102 -7.25 -1.21 -3.47
CA LEU A 102 -8.58 -1.45 -4.02
C LEU A 102 -8.56 -2.20 -5.34
N ALA A 103 -7.59 -1.91 -6.18
CA ALA A 103 -7.40 -2.52 -7.49
C ALA A 103 -5.94 -2.46 -7.91
N ALA A 104 -5.54 -3.39 -8.76
CA ALA A 104 -4.24 -3.40 -9.39
C ALA A 104 -4.37 -3.70 -10.88
N SER A 105 -3.40 -3.24 -11.66
CA SER A 105 -3.30 -3.52 -13.08
C SER A 105 -1.84 -3.58 -13.52
N ILE A 106 -1.62 -4.13 -14.69
CA ILE A 106 -0.32 -4.12 -15.38
C ILE A 106 -0.59 -3.52 -16.75
N ASP A 107 0.18 -2.49 -17.12
CA ASP A 107 0.04 -1.83 -18.42
C ASP A 107 0.69 -2.64 -19.56
N ALA A 108 0.57 -2.16 -20.79
CA ALA A 108 1.14 -2.81 -21.97
C ALA A 108 2.68 -2.90 -21.96
N ALA A 109 3.35 -2.06 -21.17
CA ALA A 109 4.80 -2.11 -20.95
C ALA A 109 5.19 -3.08 -19.81
N GLY A 110 4.21 -3.73 -19.20
CA GLY A 110 4.42 -4.62 -18.07
C GLY A 110 4.56 -3.91 -16.73
N CYS A 111 4.37 -2.60 -16.66
CA CYS A 111 4.51 -1.82 -15.44
C CYS A 111 3.25 -1.90 -14.57
N PRO A 112 3.38 -2.24 -13.28
CA PRO A 112 2.23 -2.38 -12.40
C PRO A 112 1.75 -1.06 -11.86
N SER A 113 0.46 -1.02 -11.53
CA SER A 113 -0.21 0.08 -10.86
C SER A 113 -1.13 -0.44 -9.76
N VAL A 114 -1.28 0.33 -8.69
CA VAL A 114 -2.20 0.02 -7.59
C VAL A 114 -3.03 1.26 -7.25
N LEU A 115 -4.33 1.07 -7.12
CA LEU A 115 -5.28 2.07 -6.61
C LEU A 115 -5.52 1.83 -5.12
N THR A 116 -5.46 2.89 -4.33
CA THR A 116 -5.82 2.91 -2.91
C THR A 116 -6.80 4.04 -2.62
N VAL A 117 -7.41 4.03 -1.46
CA VAL A 117 -8.22 5.17 -1.00
C VAL A 117 -7.31 6.39 -0.83
N PHE A 118 -7.76 7.56 -1.27
CA PHE A 118 -7.03 8.78 -1.01
C PHE A 118 -7.20 9.21 0.46
N SER A 119 -6.11 9.27 1.18
CA SER A 119 -6.05 9.80 2.55
C SER A 119 -5.51 11.22 2.52
N GLN A 120 -6.34 12.17 2.96
CA GLN A 120 -5.92 13.57 3.06
C GLN A 120 -4.89 13.74 4.17
N GLY A 121 -3.77 14.35 3.86
CA GLY A 121 -2.71 14.62 4.81
C GLY A 121 -1.42 15.03 4.12
N VAL A 122 -0.44 15.37 4.94
CA VAL A 122 0.93 15.67 4.49
C VAL A 122 1.92 14.79 5.26
N PRO A 123 3.12 14.53 4.72
CA PRO A 123 4.14 13.78 5.43
C PRO A 123 4.41 14.36 6.81
N ILE A 124 4.54 13.49 7.81
CA ILE A 124 4.69 13.90 9.21
C ILE A 124 5.88 14.84 9.43
N LEU A 125 7.00 14.63 8.71
CA LEU A 125 8.15 15.51 8.79
C LEU A 125 7.85 16.93 8.30
N ASP A 126 7.01 17.06 7.27
CA ASP A 126 6.68 18.39 6.72
C ASP A 126 5.74 19.17 7.65
N ARG A 127 4.87 18.46 8.40
CA ARG A 127 4.08 19.08 9.48
C ARG A 127 4.97 19.62 10.58
N VAL A 128 5.98 18.86 10.99
CA VAL A 128 6.92 19.30 12.03
C VAL A 128 7.79 20.46 11.52
N ARG A 129 8.36 20.36 10.32
CA ARG A 129 9.16 21.41 9.69
C ARG A 129 8.41 22.74 9.54
N SER A 130 7.11 22.66 9.23
CA SER A 130 6.27 23.85 9.11
C SER A 130 5.78 24.42 10.44
N GLY A 131 6.19 23.85 11.59
CA GLY A 131 5.74 24.25 12.92
C GLY A 131 4.26 23.99 13.21
N ARG A 132 3.60 23.18 12.37
CA ARG A 132 2.17 22.83 12.51
C ARG A 132 1.94 21.58 13.36
N LEU A 133 3.00 20.92 13.78
CA LEU A 133 2.96 19.76 14.66
C LEU A 133 4.22 19.80 15.53
N ASP A 134 4.04 19.66 16.82
CA ASP A 134 5.14 19.54 17.78
C ASP A 134 5.86 18.19 17.61
N ARG A 135 7.15 18.15 17.98
CA ARG A 135 7.97 16.94 17.83
C ARG A 135 7.52 15.81 18.74
N GLU A 136 7.23 16.13 19.99
CA GLU A 136 6.82 15.14 20.98
C GLU A 136 5.46 14.57 20.57
N GLU A 137 4.55 15.44 20.15
CA GLU A 137 3.27 15.05 19.60
C GLU A 137 3.45 14.19 18.33
N ALA A 138 4.37 14.57 17.42
CA ALA A 138 4.66 13.78 16.23
C ALA A 138 5.15 12.37 16.56
N VAL A 139 6.06 12.25 17.54
CA VAL A 139 6.54 10.95 18.02
C VAL A 139 5.41 10.14 18.66
N ALA A 140 4.57 10.79 19.49
CA ALA A 140 3.41 10.14 20.11
C ALA A 140 2.42 9.59 19.07
N ARG A 141 2.25 10.29 17.94
CA ARG A 141 1.38 9.84 16.83
C ARG A 141 1.90 8.61 16.09
N LEU A 142 3.15 8.20 16.30
CA LEU A 142 3.65 6.92 15.76
C LEU A 142 3.17 5.71 16.57
N ALA A 143 2.80 5.87 17.83
CA ALA A 143 2.43 4.75 18.70
C ALA A 143 1.26 3.90 18.16
N PRO A 144 0.14 4.47 17.66
CA PRO A 144 -0.92 3.69 17.04
C PRO A 144 -0.46 2.94 15.79
N LEU A 145 0.41 3.54 14.97
CA LEU A 145 0.95 2.92 13.77
C LEU A 145 1.89 1.75 14.10
N ILE A 146 2.68 1.89 15.15
CA ILE A 146 3.54 0.81 15.66
C ILE A 146 2.66 -0.35 16.16
N ALA A 147 1.61 -0.08 16.93
CA ALA A 147 0.68 -1.10 17.41
C ALA A 147 -0.02 -1.82 16.25
N LEU A 148 -0.50 -1.07 15.25
CA LEU A 148 -1.10 -1.59 14.02
C LEU A 148 -0.12 -2.52 13.28
N THR A 149 1.10 -2.05 13.04
CA THR A 149 2.14 -2.82 12.33
C THR A 149 2.53 -4.07 13.11
N THR A 150 2.65 -3.98 14.44
CA THR A 150 2.91 -5.13 15.32
C THR A 150 1.79 -6.17 15.22
N SER A 151 0.53 -5.74 15.19
CA SER A 151 -0.62 -6.62 14.99
C SER A 151 -0.61 -7.29 13.62
N ALA A 152 -0.14 -6.56 12.57
CA ALA A 152 0.04 -7.11 11.23
C ALA A 152 1.15 -8.17 11.20
N HIS A 153 2.31 -7.89 11.84
CA HIS A 153 3.43 -8.85 11.94
C HIS A 153 3.00 -10.15 12.60
N ALA A 154 2.20 -10.09 13.68
CA ALA A 154 1.66 -11.27 14.35
C ALA A 154 0.78 -12.15 13.43
N ARG A 155 0.33 -11.62 12.32
CA ARG A 155 -0.48 -12.31 11.29
C ARG A 155 0.29 -12.57 10.00
N GLY A 156 1.64 -12.44 10.03
CA GLY A 156 2.50 -12.71 8.88
C GLY A 156 2.42 -11.64 7.79
N LEU A 157 2.10 -10.39 8.13
CA LEU A 157 2.09 -9.30 7.15
C LEU A 157 2.94 -8.13 7.63
N ALA A 158 3.96 -7.78 6.85
CA ALA A 158 4.79 -6.61 7.08
C ALA A 158 4.46 -5.49 6.10
N HIS A 159 4.67 -4.26 6.52
CA HIS A 159 4.59 -3.10 5.64
C HIS A 159 5.78 -3.06 4.66
N GLY A 160 6.98 -3.25 5.17
CA GLY A 160 8.23 -3.37 4.42
C GLY A 160 8.80 -2.06 3.88
N SER A 161 8.20 -0.90 4.21
CA SER A 161 8.64 0.41 3.70
C SER A 161 8.20 1.56 4.62
N ILE A 162 8.57 1.49 5.90
CA ILE A 162 8.33 2.59 6.85
C ILE A 162 9.35 3.69 6.60
N VAL A 163 8.93 4.68 5.84
CA VAL A 163 9.72 5.88 5.49
C VAL A 163 8.89 7.14 5.77
N PRO A 164 9.52 8.30 5.97
CA PRO A 164 8.80 9.53 6.31
C PRO A 164 7.67 9.89 5.34
N GLY A 165 7.84 9.64 4.05
CA GLY A 165 6.83 9.92 3.02
C GLY A 165 5.60 9.02 3.08
N ASN A 166 5.70 7.86 3.75
CA ASN A 166 4.59 6.93 3.93
C ASN A 166 3.83 7.13 5.25
N VAL A 167 4.28 8.05 6.11
CA VAL A 167 3.56 8.43 7.33
C VAL A 167 2.99 9.82 7.14
N ILE A 168 1.66 9.90 6.96
CA ILE A 168 0.96 11.16 6.78
C ILE A 168 0.15 11.54 8.01
N VAL A 169 -0.02 12.84 8.19
CA VAL A 169 -0.85 13.42 9.25
C VAL A 169 -1.88 14.33 8.61
N GLY A 170 -3.14 14.09 8.88
CA GLY A 170 -4.25 14.92 8.44
C GLY A 170 -4.27 16.31 9.09
N PRO A 171 -5.25 17.15 8.75
CA PRO A 171 -5.47 18.41 9.43
C PRO A 171 -5.81 18.16 10.91
N ASP A 172 -5.42 19.14 11.74
CA ASP A 172 -5.72 19.18 13.18
C ASP A 172 -5.32 17.91 13.97
N SER A 173 -6.22 17.36 14.75
CA SER A 173 -6.01 16.20 15.61
C SER A 173 -6.23 14.85 14.91
N ALA A 174 -6.36 14.83 13.59
CA ALA A 174 -6.56 13.57 12.87
C ALA A 174 -5.39 12.59 13.12
N PRO A 175 -5.67 11.30 13.29
CA PRO A 175 -4.65 10.30 13.53
C PRO A 175 -3.64 10.23 12.38
N ALA A 176 -2.41 9.86 12.69
CA ALA A 176 -1.44 9.54 11.65
C ALA A 176 -1.89 8.29 10.88
N ARG A 177 -1.58 8.24 9.59
CA ARG A 177 -1.88 7.11 8.70
C ARG A 177 -0.63 6.60 8.02
N LEU A 178 -0.60 5.32 7.78
CA LEU A 178 0.49 4.65 7.09
C LEU A 178 0.04 4.30 5.68
N LEU A 179 0.74 4.87 4.68
CA LEU A 179 0.47 4.65 3.26
C LEU A 179 1.28 3.48 2.72
N ASP A 180 0.84 2.90 1.59
CA ASP A 180 1.56 1.85 0.84
C ASP A 180 1.72 0.52 1.59
N PHE A 181 0.78 0.16 2.45
CA PHE A 181 0.84 -1.08 3.21
C PHE A 181 0.92 -2.30 2.28
N GLY A 182 1.92 -3.14 2.49
CA GLY A 182 2.15 -4.36 1.70
C GLY A 182 2.73 -4.16 0.31
N HIS A 183 2.95 -2.92 -0.16
CA HIS A 183 3.52 -2.68 -1.49
C HIS A 183 4.93 -3.26 -1.67
N ALA A 184 5.72 -3.36 -0.60
CA ALA A 184 7.03 -4.01 -0.64
C ALA A 184 6.91 -5.49 -1.03
N ILE A 185 5.91 -6.19 -0.51
CA ILE A 185 5.63 -7.60 -0.81
C ILE A 185 5.23 -7.78 -2.28
N LEU A 186 4.46 -6.84 -2.82
CA LEU A 186 4.03 -6.90 -4.23
C LEU A 186 5.21 -6.83 -5.19
N MET A 187 6.21 -5.99 -4.88
CA MET A 187 7.34 -5.68 -5.78
C MET A 187 8.62 -6.45 -5.49
N ALA A 188 8.69 -7.21 -4.39
CA ALA A 188 9.86 -8.00 -4.00
C ALA A 188 9.45 -9.35 -3.39
N PRO A 189 8.96 -10.29 -4.22
CA PRO A 189 8.36 -11.55 -3.76
C PRO A 189 9.33 -12.50 -3.05
N SER A 190 10.64 -12.32 -3.23
CA SER A 190 11.67 -13.13 -2.57
C SER A 190 12.06 -12.62 -1.19
N THR A 191 11.47 -11.50 -0.75
CA THR A 191 11.81 -10.93 0.55
C THR A 191 11.08 -11.71 1.65
N ASN A 192 11.83 -12.19 2.62
CA ASN A 192 11.31 -12.88 3.80
C ASN A 192 10.47 -11.89 4.63
N GLU A 193 9.24 -12.26 4.98
CA GLU A 193 8.33 -11.45 5.80
C GLU A 193 8.96 -11.06 7.15
N ALA A 194 9.72 -11.96 7.77
CA ALA A 194 10.44 -11.66 8.99
C ALA A 194 11.50 -10.56 8.79
N ALA A 195 12.19 -10.54 7.67
CA ALA A 195 13.13 -9.47 7.34
C ALA A 195 12.42 -8.14 7.11
N LEU A 196 11.23 -8.14 6.48
CA LEU A 196 10.41 -6.95 6.32
C LEU A 196 9.88 -6.43 7.67
N ALA A 197 9.47 -7.33 8.58
CA ALA A 197 9.05 -6.94 9.92
C ALA A 197 10.18 -6.28 10.72
N VAL A 198 11.40 -6.79 10.62
CA VAL A 198 12.59 -6.15 11.22
C VAL A 198 12.85 -4.77 10.59
N ALA A 199 12.70 -4.67 9.26
CA ALA A 199 12.86 -3.40 8.56
C ALA A 199 11.81 -2.36 9.01
N ASP A 200 10.58 -2.76 9.28
CA ASP A 200 9.53 -1.89 9.79
C ASP A 200 9.88 -1.32 11.17
N VAL A 201 10.38 -2.15 12.08
CA VAL A 201 10.85 -1.69 13.41
C VAL A 201 11.99 -0.68 13.25
N GLY A 202 12.96 -0.99 12.38
CA GLY A 202 14.07 -0.08 12.05
C GLY A 202 13.57 1.24 11.45
N GLY A 203 12.58 1.19 10.58
CA GLY A 203 11.96 2.36 9.94
C GLY A 203 11.29 3.30 10.94
N PHE A 204 10.48 2.76 11.88
CA PHE A 204 9.90 3.57 12.96
C PHE A 204 10.97 4.17 13.88
N ALA A 205 11.99 3.40 14.25
CA ALA A 205 13.07 3.90 15.07
C ALA A 205 13.84 5.05 14.39
N ALA A 206 14.14 4.89 13.09
CA ALA A 206 14.77 5.93 12.29
C ALA A 206 13.90 7.18 12.17
N LEU A 207 12.61 7.03 11.91
CA LEU A 207 11.65 8.12 11.81
C LEU A 207 11.53 8.88 13.14
N ALA A 208 11.40 8.16 14.26
CA ALA A 208 11.33 8.77 15.59
C ALA A 208 12.62 9.57 15.94
N ARG A 209 13.79 9.05 15.57
CA ARG A 209 15.06 9.75 15.71
C ARG A 209 15.07 11.02 14.88
N THR A 210 14.74 10.92 13.59
CA THR A 210 14.67 12.07 12.68
C THR A 210 13.73 13.15 13.21
N LEU A 211 12.57 12.79 13.74
CA LEU A 211 11.61 13.73 14.32
C LEU A 211 12.21 14.47 15.53
N ARG A 212 12.96 13.78 16.40
CA ARG A 212 13.60 14.41 17.57
C ARG A 212 14.76 15.33 17.20
N GLU A 213 15.48 15.03 16.12
CA GLU A 213 16.66 15.75 15.65
C GLU A 213 16.35 16.93 14.72
N LEU A 214 15.11 17.05 14.22
CA LEU A 214 14.73 18.15 13.34
C LEU A 214 15.03 19.51 14.01
N PRO A 215 15.65 20.47 13.31
CA PRO A 215 15.82 21.81 13.84
C PRO A 215 14.45 22.44 14.12
N MET A 216 14.31 23.13 15.28
CA MET A 216 13.09 23.90 15.57
C MET A 216 13.06 25.13 14.69
N ASN A 217 12.14 25.19 13.74
CA ASN A 217 11.81 26.48 13.16
C ASN A 217 11.14 27.33 14.27
N PRO A 218 11.55 28.58 14.45
CA PRO A 218 10.82 29.46 15.37
C PRO A 218 9.36 29.48 14.91
N ALA A 219 8.45 29.29 15.87
CA ALA A 219 7.02 29.34 15.61
C ALA A 219 6.70 30.61 14.82
N PRO A 220 5.89 30.52 13.73
CA PRO A 220 5.48 31.74 13.04
C PRO A 220 4.84 32.66 14.08
N ALA A 221 5.35 33.89 14.17
CA ALA A 221 4.82 34.90 15.09
C ALA A 221 3.30 34.92 14.92
N ARG A 222 2.57 34.63 16.02
CA ARG A 222 1.11 34.75 16.02
C ARG A 222 0.81 36.18 15.58
N ARG A 223 0.26 36.37 14.39
CA ARG A 223 -0.32 37.65 14.01
C ARG A 223 -1.51 37.85 14.96
N LEU A 224 -1.34 38.82 15.87
CA LEU A 224 -2.40 39.33 16.72
C LEU A 224 -3.48 39.99 15.85
#